data_55052315328d3a95dd63269bfba1e103
#
_entry.id   55052315328d3a95dd63269bfba1e103
#
_cell.length_a   1.000
_cell.length_b   1.000
_cell.length_c   1.000
_cell.angle_alpha   90.00
_cell.angle_beta   90.00
_cell.angle_gamma   90.00
#
_symmetry.space_group_name_H-M   'P 1'
#
loop_
_entity.id
_entity.type
_entity.pdbx_description
1 polymer ?
#
loop_
_entity_poly.entity_id
_entity_poly.type
_entity_poly.pdbx_seq_one_letter_code
_entity_poly.pdbx_strand_id
1 'polypeptide(L)'
;MQLFHRVLLRDKPTWMFSSTPFISPNSKLKLKKIQNSQEFEKEPISWLKQGIALENEEVDVHYSQLLAPLPSQPPAVYSLGLNYDAHSKETNMPLPQYPIVIGKSPTSLIGPNENILIPKVCPQQEVDFEVELAIIIGKTCKNASRGEALDYVLGFTCGNDVSARKWQGKKGGGQWTRAKSFDTFMPLGPSIASSQSIDCSKVNIRSRLQKAGQSMNIMQDSSTHDLIFDIPTLIEFLSQDTTLPAWSVILTGTPSGVGYTRNPPVFLEKGDIIQVEIDGLGVLTNPVQNG
;
A
#
# COMPACT_ATOMS: atom_id res chain seq x y z
N MET A 1 15.96 -3.81 -11.15
CA MET A 1 14.84 -3.04 -10.56
C MET A 1 15.42 -2.02 -9.60
N GLN A 2 14.75 -0.88 -9.40
CA GLN A 2 15.20 0.15 -8.45
C GLN A 2 14.23 0.19 -7.28
N LEU A 3 14.71 -0.17 -6.09
CA LEU A 3 13.90 -0.26 -4.87
C LEU A 3 14.42 0.71 -3.82
N PHE A 4 13.53 1.54 -3.31
CA PHE A 4 13.79 2.50 -2.25
C PHE A 4 13.21 1.99 -0.94
N HIS A 5 14.06 1.86 0.06
CA HIS A 5 13.70 1.41 1.40
C HIS A 5 13.92 2.54 2.39
N ARG A 6 13.00 2.70 3.32
CA ARG A 6 13.21 3.54 4.50
C ARG A 6 13.53 2.63 5.67
N VAL A 7 14.68 2.82 6.28
CA VAL A 7 15.28 1.90 7.26
C VAL A 7 15.66 2.65 8.52
N LEU A 8 15.43 2.05 9.69
CA LEU A 8 15.93 2.56 10.96
C LEU A 8 17.38 2.10 11.17
N LEU A 9 18.35 2.99 10.98
CA LEU A 9 19.77 2.74 11.21
C LEU A 9 20.26 3.59 12.38
N ARG A 10 20.77 2.94 13.45
CA ARG A 10 21.27 3.65 14.65
C ARG A 10 20.28 4.73 15.12
N ASP A 11 19.01 4.35 15.23
CA ASP A 11 17.89 5.21 15.66
C ASP A 11 17.59 6.41 14.73
N LYS A 12 18.06 6.37 13.48
CA LYS A 12 17.77 7.39 12.46
C LYS A 12 17.13 6.78 11.24
N PRO A 13 15.96 7.32 10.80
CA PRO A 13 15.39 6.97 9.52
C PRO A 13 16.36 7.30 8.38
N THR A 14 16.63 6.33 7.53
CA THR A 14 17.62 6.45 6.45
C THR A 14 17.04 5.86 5.16
N TRP A 15 17.20 6.55 4.05
CA TRP A 15 16.85 6.02 2.75
C TRP A 15 17.97 5.14 2.20
N MET A 16 17.58 3.95 1.77
CA MET A 16 18.46 2.91 1.24
C MET A 16 17.95 2.43 -0.11
N PHE A 17 18.85 1.84 -0.89
CA PHE A 17 18.59 1.34 -2.23
C PHE A 17 18.99 -0.12 -2.35
N SER A 18 18.20 -0.89 -3.12
CA SER A 18 18.55 -2.23 -3.60
C SER A 18 17.99 -2.52 -4.98
N SER A 19 18.42 -3.61 -5.58
CA SER A 19 17.83 -4.19 -6.79
C SER A 19 16.99 -5.43 -6.50
N THR A 20 16.98 -5.90 -5.26
CA THR A 20 16.30 -7.12 -4.81
C THR A 20 15.27 -6.78 -3.72
N PRO A 21 14.00 -7.24 -3.84
CA PRO A 21 12.97 -6.98 -2.84
C PRO A 21 13.13 -7.85 -1.59
N PHE A 22 12.60 -7.38 -0.47
CA PHE A 22 12.36 -8.20 0.72
C PHE A 22 11.17 -9.12 0.49
N ILE A 23 11.39 -10.43 0.57
CA ILE A 23 10.38 -11.46 0.26
C ILE A 23 9.85 -12.20 1.49
N SER A 24 10.36 -11.89 2.68
CA SER A 24 9.99 -12.57 3.93
C SER A 24 10.38 -11.72 5.13
N PRO A 25 9.65 -11.82 6.27
CA PRO A 25 10.04 -11.17 7.53
C PRO A 25 11.40 -11.60 8.08
N ASN A 26 11.90 -12.75 7.63
CA ASN A 26 13.23 -13.25 8.02
C ASN A 26 14.33 -12.83 7.03
N SER A 27 13.99 -12.06 5.99
CA SER A 27 14.95 -11.63 4.98
C SER A 27 15.95 -10.65 5.56
N LYS A 28 17.17 -10.78 5.08
CA LYS A 28 18.28 -9.86 5.29
C LYS A 28 18.86 -9.51 3.92
N LEU A 29 19.02 -8.23 3.63
CA LEU A 29 19.59 -7.76 2.37
C LEU A 29 20.76 -6.82 2.64
N LYS A 30 21.67 -6.76 1.68
CA LYS A 30 22.70 -5.72 1.60
C LYS A 30 22.14 -4.54 0.83
N LEU A 31 22.10 -3.39 1.46
CA LEU A 31 21.56 -2.15 0.88
C LEU A 31 22.64 -1.07 0.84
N LYS A 32 22.55 -0.18 -0.15
CA LYS A 32 23.38 1.02 -0.24
C LYS A 32 22.60 2.24 0.22
N LYS A 33 23.23 3.09 0.99
CA LYS A 33 22.62 4.33 1.45
C LYS A 33 22.52 5.34 0.32
N ILE A 34 21.39 6.05 0.24
CA ILE A 34 21.19 7.14 -0.71
C ILE A 34 21.90 8.39 -0.16
N GLN A 35 22.78 8.99 -0.99
CA GLN A 35 23.39 10.27 -0.67
C GLN A 35 22.36 11.38 -0.75
N ASN A 36 22.51 12.42 0.09
CA ASN A 36 21.63 13.59 0.08
C ASN A 36 20.13 13.23 0.15
N SER A 37 19.77 12.31 1.04
CA SER A 37 18.38 11.80 1.15
C SER A 37 17.34 12.91 1.40
N GLN A 38 17.72 14.06 1.96
CA GLN A 38 16.84 15.20 2.13
C GLN A 38 16.43 15.84 0.79
N GLU A 39 17.32 15.83 -0.20
CA GLU A 39 17.00 16.31 -1.56
C GLU A 39 16.09 15.30 -2.27
N PHE A 40 16.33 14.00 -2.09
CA PHE A 40 15.42 12.96 -2.57
C PHE A 40 14.00 13.15 -2.00
N GLU A 41 13.85 13.46 -0.72
CA GLU A 41 12.54 13.71 -0.12
C GLU A 41 11.83 14.94 -0.68
N LYS A 42 12.58 15.97 -1.09
CA LYS A 42 12.02 17.21 -1.67
C LYS A 42 11.56 17.02 -3.12
N GLU A 43 12.39 16.38 -3.94
CA GLU A 43 12.17 16.26 -5.39
C GLU A 43 12.52 14.86 -5.93
N PRO A 44 11.77 13.81 -5.51
CA PRO A 44 12.13 12.42 -5.83
C PRO A 44 12.15 12.12 -7.32
N ILE A 45 11.30 12.75 -8.13
CA ILE A 45 11.29 12.55 -9.59
C ILE A 45 12.53 13.14 -10.26
N SER A 46 12.96 14.33 -9.84
CA SER A 46 14.20 14.94 -10.34
C SER A 46 15.40 14.04 -10.07
N TRP A 47 15.44 13.45 -8.89
CA TRP A 47 16.45 12.48 -8.49
C TRP A 47 16.48 11.23 -9.37
N LEU A 48 15.31 10.66 -9.68
CA LEU A 48 15.22 9.51 -10.59
C LEU A 48 15.78 9.83 -11.97
N LYS A 49 15.51 11.02 -12.48
CA LYS A 49 15.96 11.46 -13.83
C LYS A 49 17.47 11.75 -13.90
N GLN A 50 18.06 12.22 -12.81
CA GLN A 50 19.51 12.56 -12.75
C GLN A 50 20.41 11.37 -12.44
N GLY A 51 19.83 10.22 -12.02
CA GLY A 51 20.53 9.07 -11.51
C GLY A 51 20.79 9.18 -10.00
N ILE A 52 20.62 8.05 -9.31
CA ILE A 52 20.68 7.98 -7.84
C ILE A 52 22.14 7.90 -7.40
N ALA A 53 22.61 8.90 -6.68
CA ALA A 53 23.91 8.84 -6.03
C ALA A 53 23.84 7.95 -4.78
N LEU A 54 24.67 6.91 -4.76
CA LEU A 54 24.74 5.92 -3.68
C LEU A 54 26.08 6.01 -2.97
N GLU A 55 26.08 5.73 -1.66
CA GLU A 55 27.34 5.46 -0.94
C GLU A 55 27.94 4.13 -1.43
N ASN A 56 29.27 4.02 -1.37
CA ASN A 56 29.96 2.81 -1.83
C ASN A 56 29.77 1.62 -0.88
N GLU A 57 29.57 1.91 0.41
CA GLU A 57 29.42 0.90 1.44
C GLU A 57 28.04 0.25 1.39
N GLU A 58 28.02 -1.07 1.49
CA GLU A 58 26.81 -1.87 1.66
C GLU A 58 26.59 -2.16 3.15
N VAL A 59 25.35 -1.99 3.59
CA VAL A 59 24.92 -2.25 4.96
C VAL A 59 23.97 -3.43 4.99
N ASP A 60 24.19 -4.35 5.90
CA ASP A 60 23.27 -5.45 6.18
C ASP A 60 22.01 -4.91 6.88
N VAL A 61 20.85 -5.09 6.27
CA VAL A 61 19.56 -4.64 6.79
C VAL A 61 18.62 -5.83 6.95
N HIS A 62 18.04 -5.98 8.13
CA HIS A 62 17.01 -6.95 8.43
C HIS A 62 15.61 -6.35 8.14
N TYR A 63 14.66 -7.20 7.77
CA TYR A 63 13.26 -6.80 7.54
C TYR A 63 12.66 -6.01 8.72
N SER A 64 13.00 -6.38 9.95
CA SER A 64 12.54 -5.70 11.18
C SER A 64 13.00 -4.23 11.34
N GLN A 65 13.97 -3.80 10.52
CA GLN A 65 14.45 -2.42 10.50
C GLN A 65 13.73 -1.54 9.49
N LEU A 66 12.85 -2.13 8.66
CA LEU A 66 12.10 -1.39 7.66
C LEU A 66 11.05 -0.50 8.33
N LEU A 67 10.91 0.71 7.81
CA LEU A 67 9.88 1.68 8.13
C LEU A 67 8.89 1.77 6.95
N ALA A 68 7.74 2.39 7.16
CA ALA A 68 6.89 2.79 6.06
C ALA A 68 7.72 3.59 5.03
N PRO A 69 7.64 3.29 3.73
CA PRO A 69 8.52 3.89 2.73
C PRO A 69 8.05 5.29 2.31
N LEU A 70 7.78 6.14 3.30
CA LEU A 70 7.40 7.54 3.13
C LEU A 70 8.22 8.41 4.10
N PRO A 71 8.59 9.65 3.74
CA PRO A 71 9.42 10.52 4.58
C PRO A 71 8.68 10.93 5.86
N SER A 72 7.35 11.03 5.79
CA SER A 72 6.45 11.42 6.88
C SER A 72 5.06 10.85 6.63
N GLN A 73 4.07 11.25 7.41
CA GLN A 73 2.67 11.02 7.07
C GLN A 73 2.37 11.65 5.69
N PRO A 74 1.67 10.92 4.79
CA PRO A 74 1.36 11.42 3.47
C PRO A 74 0.42 12.64 3.55
N PRO A 75 0.59 13.66 2.70
CA PRO A 75 -0.27 14.85 2.70
C PRO A 75 -1.71 14.55 2.29
N ALA A 76 -1.92 13.51 1.49
CA ALA A 76 -3.23 13.00 1.11
C ALA A 76 -3.19 11.49 0.88
N VAL A 77 -4.30 10.82 1.21
CA VAL A 77 -4.50 9.39 0.95
C VAL A 77 -5.86 9.18 0.32
N TYR A 78 -5.86 8.51 -0.83
CA TYR A 78 -7.06 8.09 -1.55
C TYR A 78 -7.09 6.58 -1.63
N SER A 79 -8.22 5.97 -1.32
CA SER A 79 -8.50 4.57 -1.57
C SER A 79 -9.63 4.48 -2.60
N LEU A 80 -9.53 3.53 -3.52
CA LEU A 80 -10.50 3.33 -4.59
C LEU A 80 -11.41 2.15 -4.28
N GLY A 81 -12.71 2.39 -4.25
CA GLY A 81 -13.71 1.34 -4.10
C GLY A 81 -14.01 0.65 -5.43
N LEU A 82 -14.28 -0.67 -5.40
CA LEU A 82 -14.80 -1.46 -6.52
C LEU A 82 -14.01 -1.31 -7.84
N ASN A 83 -12.69 -1.34 -7.76
CA ASN A 83 -11.84 -1.18 -8.94
C ASN A 83 -11.39 -2.50 -9.59
N TYR A 84 -11.99 -3.64 -9.20
CA TYR A 84 -11.81 -4.94 -9.81
C TYR A 84 -13.18 -5.56 -10.12
N ASP A 85 -13.39 -6.03 -11.37
CA ASP A 85 -14.67 -6.61 -11.82
C ASP A 85 -15.07 -7.83 -10.98
N ALA A 86 -14.13 -8.71 -10.68
CA ALA A 86 -14.37 -9.87 -9.83
C ALA A 86 -14.84 -9.48 -8.41
N HIS A 87 -14.30 -8.39 -7.84
CA HIS A 87 -14.75 -7.90 -6.54
C HIS A 87 -16.13 -7.25 -6.59
N SER A 88 -16.48 -6.53 -7.67
CA SER A 88 -17.83 -6.01 -7.88
C SER A 88 -18.86 -7.14 -7.92
N LYS A 89 -18.57 -8.23 -8.64
CA LYS A 89 -19.41 -9.44 -8.69
C LYS A 89 -19.52 -10.13 -7.35
N GLU A 90 -18.41 -10.29 -6.63
CA GLU A 90 -18.36 -10.90 -5.29
C GLU A 90 -19.23 -10.16 -4.28
N THR A 91 -19.24 -8.82 -4.34
CA THR A 91 -20.01 -7.96 -3.43
C THR A 91 -21.45 -7.69 -3.93
N ASN A 92 -21.81 -8.23 -5.10
CA ASN A 92 -23.08 -7.98 -5.77
C ASN A 92 -23.38 -6.48 -5.97
N MET A 93 -22.33 -5.71 -6.29
CA MET A 93 -22.42 -4.28 -6.57
C MET A 93 -22.25 -4.03 -8.08
N PRO A 94 -22.98 -3.05 -8.66
CA PRO A 94 -22.82 -2.71 -10.07
C PRO A 94 -21.42 -2.12 -10.32
N LEU A 95 -20.92 -2.32 -11.54
CA LEU A 95 -19.68 -1.67 -11.98
C LEU A 95 -19.84 -0.15 -11.93
N PRO A 96 -18.89 0.56 -11.30
CA PRO A 96 -18.96 2.01 -11.20
C PRO A 96 -18.67 2.68 -12.56
N GLN A 97 -19.40 3.74 -12.88
CA GLN A 97 -19.15 4.56 -14.07
C GLN A 97 -17.90 5.44 -13.90
N TYR A 98 -17.57 5.83 -12.68
CA TYR A 98 -16.42 6.65 -12.29
C TYR A 98 -15.70 6.02 -11.11
N PRO A 99 -14.40 6.28 -10.90
CA PRO A 99 -13.68 5.84 -9.71
C PRO A 99 -14.41 6.26 -8.43
N ILE A 100 -14.69 5.29 -7.55
CA ILE A 100 -15.25 5.58 -6.22
C ILE A 100 -14.11 5.97 -5.29
N VAL A 101 -14.02 7.24 -4.96
CA VAL A 101 -12.93 7.80 -4.16
C VAL A 101 -13.31 7.87 -2.70
N ILE A 102 -12.45 7.34 -1.84
CA ILE A 102 -12.61 7.32 -0.39
C ILE A 102 -11.37 7.99 0.22
N GLY A 103 -11.57 9.05 0.99
CA GLY A 103 -10.49 9.64 1.78
C GLY A 103 -10.09 8.70 2.93
N LYS A 104 -8.78 8.57 3.19
CA LYS A 104 -8.24 7.79 4.32
C LYS A 104 -7.33 8.67 5.17
N SER A 105 -7.40 8.51 6.50
CA SER A 105 -6.56 9.33 7.39
C SER A 105 -5.08 9.03 7.19
N PRO A 106 -4.22 10.06 7.03
CA PRO A 106 -2.78 9.87 7.04
C PRO A 106 -2.22 9.20 8.30
N THR A 107 -2.91 9.36 9.45
CA THR A 107 -2.53 8.74 10.72
C THR A 107 -2.71 7.22 10.75
N SER A 108 -3.40 6.66 9.76
CA SER A 108 -3.55 5.21 9.63
C SER A 108 -2.29 4.49 9.12
N LEU A 109 -1.26 5.24 8.67
CA LEU A 109 -0.03 4.70 8.12
C LEU A 109 0.78 3.91 9.16
N ILE A 110 1.16 2.70 8.79
CA ILE A 110 2.20 1.90 9.46
C ILE A 110 3.11 1.24 8.43
N GLY A 111 4.30 0.87 8.87
CA GLY A 111 5.29 0.16 8.06
C GLY A 111 5.25 -1.36 8.20
N PRO A 112 6.23 -2.04 7.57
CA PRO A 112 6.41 -3.47 7.71
C PRO A 112 6.67 -3.85 9.17
N ASN A 113 6.15 -5.02 9.59
CA ASN A 113 6.32 -5.60 10.92
C ASN A 113 5.66 -4.82 12.08
N GLU A 114 5.02 -3.68 11.81
CA GLU A 114 4.21 -2.98 12.80
C GLU A 114 2.83 -3.65 12.96
N ASN A 115 2.25 -3.57 14.16
CA ASN A 115 0.99 -4.23 14.46
C ASN A 115 -0.21 -3.50 13.85
N ILE A 116 -1.09 -4.24 13.16
CA ILE A 116 -2.45 -3.77 12.91
C ILE A 116 -3.21 -3.90 14.21
N LEU A 117 -3.76 -2.79 14.72
CA LEU A 117 -4.50 -2.74 15.97
C LEU A 117 -6.01 -2.81 15.72
N ILE A 118 -6.66 -3.83 16.28
CA ILE A 118 -8.12 -3.94 16.24
C ILE A 118 -8.71 -2.89 17.18
N PRO A 119 -9.46 -1.89 16.67
CA PRO A 119 -9.98 -0.83 17.52
C PRO A 119 -10.98 -1.35 18.55
N LYS A 120 -10.99 -0.80 19.76
CA LYS A 120 -11.94 -1.17 20.83
C LYS A 120 -13.41 -0.99 20.42
N VAL A 121 -13.69 -0.05 19.51
CA VAL A 121 -15.03 0.17 18.95
C VAL A 121 -15.41 -0.82 17.85
N CYS A 122 -14.49 -1.73 17.50
CA CYS A 122 -14.67 -2.83 16.55
C CYS A 122 -14.47 -4.17 17.26
N PRO A 123 -15.40 -4.58 18.15
CA PRO A 123 -15.12 -5.59 19.17
C PRO A 123 -14.89 -6.99 18.65
N GLN A 124 -15.33 -7.41 17.50
CA GLN A 124 -15.00 -8.70 16.89
C GLN A 124 -15.60 -8.87 15.49
N GLN A 125 -14.92 -9.65 14.63
CA GLN A 125 -15.42 -10.12 13.34
C GLN A 125 -15.91 -9.01 12.40
N GLU A 126 -15.15 -7.91 12.32
CA GLU A 126 -15.47 -6.83 11.40
C GLU A 126 -14.25 -6.17 10.77
N VAL A 127 -13.04 -6.42 11.28
CA VAL A 127 -11.80 -5.88 10.69
C VAL A 127 -11.30 -6.81 9.61
N ASP A 128 -11.24 -6.33 8.40
CA ASP A 128 -10.94 -7.08 7.19
C ASP A 128 -9.69 -6.54 6.51
N PHE A 129 -9.10 -7.33 5.62
CA PHE A 129 -7.91 -7.05 4.84
C PHE A 129 -8.29 -6.81 3.37
N GLU A 130 -7.55 -5.96 2.72
CA GLU A 130 -7.66 -5.65 1.29
C GLU A 130 -6.27 -5.45 0.70
N VAL A 131 -5.75 -6.45 -0.06
CA VAL A 131 -4.50 -6.26 -0.80
C VAL A 131 -4.69 -5.24 -1.90
N GLU A 132 -3.82 -4.25 -1.97
CA GLU A 132 -3.88 -3.21 -2.98
C GLU A 132 -2.48 -2.84 -3.48
N LEU A 133 -2.38 -2.52 -4.76
CA LEU A 133 -1.26 -1.76 -5.28
C LEU A 133 -1.38 -0.33 -4.76
N ALA A 134 -0.32 0.21 -4.18
CA ALA A 134 -0.26 1.60 -3.75
C ALA A 134 0.63 2.41 -4.71
N ILE A 135 0.09 3.51 -5.24
CA ILE A 135 0.83 4.48 -6.07
C ILE A 135 1.37 5.58 -5.15
N ILE A 136 2.64 5.91 -5.28
CA ILE A 136 3.26 7.03 -4.57
C ILE A 136 3.49 8.18 -5.56
N ILE A 137 2.81 9.30 -5.35
CA ILE A 137 3.02 10.51 -6.15
C ILE A 137 4.38 11.13 -5.82
N GLY A 138 5.21 11.31 -6.81
CA GLY A 138 6.57 11.82 -6.64
C GLY A 138 6.74 13.30 -7.01
N LYS A 139 5.76 13.89 -7.69
CA LYS A 139 5.74 15.29 -8.06
C LYS A 139 4.32 15.82 -7.96
N THR A 140 4.16 16.97 -7.30
CA THR A 140 2.85 17.63 -7.21
C THR A 140 2.27 17.86 -8.61
N CYS A 141 1.02 17.48 -8.82
CA CYS A 141 0.29 17.66 -10.07
C CYS A 141 -1.12 18.19 -9.85
N LYS A 142 -1.66 18.79 -10.89
CA LYS A 142 -3.06 19.21 -11.03
C LYS A 142 -3.41 19.14 -12.51
N ASN A 143 -4.58 18.63 -12.84
CA ASN A 143 -5.04 18.49 -14.22
C ASN A 143 -4.06 17.68 -15.09
N ALA A 144 -3.46 16.63 -14.54
CA ALA A 144 -2.60 15.72 -15.28
C ALA A 144 -3.42 14.98 -16.34
N SER A 145 -2.99 15.01 -17.58
CA SER A 145 -3.60 14.17 -18.63
C SER A 145 -3.22 12.70 -18.43
N ARG A 146 -4.05 11.78 -18.94
CA ARG A 146 -3.77 10.35 -18.92
C ARG A 146 -2.38 10.01 -19.49
N GLY A 147 -1.97 10.71 -20.56
CA GLY A 147 -0.68 10.48 -21.21
C GLY A 147 0.53 10.90 -20.38
N GLU A 148 0.37 11.87 -19.48
CA GLU A 148 1.42 12.39 -18.60
C GLU A 148 1.37 11.81 -17.19
N ALA A 149 0.33 11.07 -16.86
CA ALA A 149 0.05 10.63 -15.49
C ALA A 149 1.23 9.92 -14.82
N LEU A 150 1.92 9.05 -15.54
CA LEU A 150 3.07 8.31 -15.01
C LEU A 150 4.31 9.18 -14.75
N ASP A 151 4.41 10.37 -15.35
CA ASP A 151 5.50 11.33 -15.09
C ASP A 151 5.45 11.91 -13.68
N TYR A 152 4.30 11.80 -13.01
CA TYR A 152 4.09 12.26 -11.64
C TYR A 152 4.27 11.15 -10.60
N VAL A 153 4.46 9.88 -11.03
CA VAL A 153 4.57 8.71 -10.15
C VAL A 153 6.03 8.47 -9.77
N LEU A 154 6.34 8.50 -8.47
CA LEU A 154 7.63 8.05 -7.95
C LEU A 154 7.79 6.55 -8.16
N GLY A 155 6.76 5.78 -7.80
CA GLY A 155 6.78 4.35 -7.86
C GLY A 155 5.58 3.72 -7.17
N PHE A 156 5.72 2.43 -6.90
CA PHE A 156 4.67 1.56 -6.39
C PHE A 156 5.13 0.79 -5.16
N THR A 157 4.19 0.47 -4.28
CA THR A 157 4.44 -0.34 -3.09
C THR A 157 3.24 -1.24 -2.78
N CYS A 158 3.43 -2.26 -1.93
CA CYS A 158 2.30 -3.02 -1.41
C CYS A 158 1.53 -2.18 -0.39
N GLY A 159 0.20 -2.27 -0.44
CA GLY A 159 -0.70 -1.67 0.53
C GLY A 159 -1.72 -2.67 1.05
N ASN A 160 -2.14 -2.48 2.29
CA ASN A 160 -3.29 -3.18 2.87
C ASN A 160 -4.32 -2.13 3.30
N ASP A 161 -5.45 -2.04 2.58
CA ASP A 161 -6.53 -1.11 2.92
C ASP A 161 -7.45 -1.73 3.98
N VAL A 162 -6.94 -1.84 5.20
CA VAL A 162 -7.67 -2.42 6.32
C VAL A 162 -8.99 -1.69 6.55
N SER A 163 -10.08 -2.46 6.71
CA SER A 163 -11.45 -1.95 6.69
C SER A 163 -12.30 -2.54 7.82
N ALA A 164 -12.98 -1.68 8.57
CA ALA A 164 -13.98 -2.07 9.58
C ALA A 164 -15.36 -2.17 8.92
N ARG A 165 -15.78 -3.37 8.53
CA ARG A 165 -16.94 -3.61 7.67
C ARG A 165 -18.27 -3.11 8.24
N LYS A 166 -18.45 -3.15 9.56
CA LYS A 166 -19.65 -2.61 10.19
C LYS A 166 -19.84 -1.12 9.92
N TRP A 167 -18.75 -0.33 10.06
CA TRP A 167 -18.78 1.11 9.80
C TRP A 167 -18.96 1.45 8.33
N GLN A 168 -18.39 0.62 7.44
CA GLN A 168 -18.55 0.74 5.99
C GLN A 168 -19.98 0.44 5.55
N GLY A 169 -20.62 -0.55 6.17
CA GLY A 169 -21.95 -1.02 5.81
C GLY A 169 -23.10 -0.17 6.40
N LYS A 170 -24.34 -0.54 6.02
CA LYS A 170 -25.56 0.14 6.46
C LYS A 170 -25.70 0.23 7.99
N LYS A 171 -25.27 -0.80 8.72
CA LYS A 171 -25.33 -0.84 10.21
C LYS A 171 -24.46 0.24 10.87
N GLY A 172 -23.38 0.67 10.23
CA GLY A 172 -22.50 1.77 10.67
C GLY A 172 -22.80 3.11 10.02
N GLY A 173 -23.85 3.21 9.19
CA GLY A 173 -24.27 4.44 8.53
C GLY A 173 -23.54 4.72 7.22
N GLY A 174 -22.90 3.72 6.59
CA GLY A 174 -22.21 3.89 5.29
C GLY A 174 -20.97 4.77 5.38
N GLN A 175 -20.27 4.78 6.49
CA GLN A 175 -19.16 5.69 6.76
C GLN A 175 -17.84 5.10 6.25
N TRP A 176 -17.62 5.13 4.95
CA TRP A 176 -16.48 4.52 4.29
C TRP A 176 -15.15 5.12 4.77
N THR A 177 -15.03 6.45 4.80
CA THR A 177 -13.83 7.13 5.32
C THR A 177 -13.53 6.70 6.77
N ARG A 178 -14.54 6.67 7.64
CA ARG A 178 -14.37 6.24 9.04
C ARG A 178 -13.91 4.79 9.14
N ALA A 179 -14.52 3.90 8.35
CA ALA A 179 -14.23 2.47 8.32
C ALA A 179 -12.77 2.15 7.98
N LYS A 180 -12.14 3.00 7.17
CA LYS A 180 -10.78 2.83 6.65
C LYS A 180 -9.72 3.68 7.35
N SER A 181 -10.11 4.57 8.29
CA SER A 181 -9.23 5.60 8.88
C SER A 181 -8.91 5.39 10.36
N PHE A 182 -9.07 4.20 10.89
CA PHE A 182 -8.53 3.89 12.21
C PHE A 182 -7.00 3.87 12.17
N ASP A 183 -6.36 4.20 13.29
CA ASP A 183 -4.91 4.08 13.42
C ASP A 183 -4.46 2.67 12.98
N THR A 184 -3.33 2.58 12.32
CA THR A 184 -2.72 1.34 11.81
C THR A 184 -3.45 0.66 10.62
N PHE A 185 -4.51 1.27 10.07
CA PHE A 185 -5.31 0.68 9.00
C PHE A 185 -4.73 0.88 7.58
N MET A 186 -3.52 1.41 7.47
CA MET A 186 -2.81 1.55 6.20
C MET A 186 -1.35 1.04 6.29
N PRO A 187 -1.14 -0.27 6.39
CA PRO A 187 0.18 -0.84 6.18
C PRO A 187 0.68 -0.57 4.76
N LEU A 188 1.91 -0.04 4.63
CA LEU A 188 2.60 0.20 3.36
C LEU A 188 4.04 -0.32 3.41
N GLY A 189 4.52 -0.88 2.31
CA GLY A 189 5.90 -1.35 2.18
C GLY A 189 6.01 -2.65 1.37
N PRO A 190 7.13 -3.37 1.44
CA PRO A 190 8.36 -3.08 2.21
C PRO A 190 9.27 -2.02 1.58
N SER A 191 9.02 -1.65 0.33
CA SER A 191 9.81 -0.71 -0.45
C SER A 191 8.97 0.00 -1.50
N ILE A 192 9.45 1.11 -2.05
CA ILE A 192 8.92 1.70 -3.28
C ILE A 192 9.76 1.18 -4.44
N ALA A 193 9.12 0.50 -5.40
CA ALA A 193 9.73 0.23 -6.70
C ALA A 193 9.53 1.43 -7.62
N SER A 194 10.62 1.94 -8.19
CA SER A 194 10.57 3.06 -9.12
C SER A 194 9.65 2.77 -10.32
N SER A 195 8.80 3.72 -10.67
CA SER A 195 7.93 3.65 -11.85
C SER A 195 8.69 3.45 -13.16
N GLN A 196 9.99 3.80 -13.19
CA GLN A 196 10.86 3.59 -14.35
C GLN A 196 11.41 2.16 -14.44
N SER A 197 11.31 1.37 -13.38
CA SER A 197 11.95 0.06 -13.29
C SER A 197 10.99 -1.13 -13.26
N ILE A 198 9.70 -0.88 -13.18
CA ILE A 198 8.65 -1.91 -13.14
C ILE A 198 7.38 -1.43 -13.83
N ASP A 199 6.79 -2.29 -14.63
CA ASP A 199 5.43 -2.10 -15.17
C ASP A 199 4.41 -2.76 -14.25
N CYS A 200 3.77 -1.95 -13.41
CA CYS A 200 2.73 -2.43 -12.48
C CYS A 200 1.34 -2.58 -13.11
N SER A 201 1.19 -2.48 -14.43
CA SER A 201 -0.08 -2.75 -15.10
C SER A 201 -0.42 -4.24 -15.22
N LYS A 202 0.56 -5.14 -14.97
CA LYS A 202 0.45 -6.60 -15.21
C LYS A 202 1.18 -7.43 -14.16
N VAL A 203 1.13 -7.04 -12.89
CA VAL A 203 1.77 -7.78 -11.82
C VAL A 203 0.74 -8.58 -11.03
N ASN A 204 1.14 -9.75 -10.52
CA ASN A 204 0.29 -10.51 -9.61
C ASN A 204 0.26 -9.84 -8.24
N ILE A 205 -0.92 -9.90 -7.62
CA ILE A 205 -1.23 -9.29 -6.33
C ILE A 205 -1.92 -10.31 -5.44
N ARG A 206 -1.38 -10.57 -4.24
CA ARG A 206 -1.86 -11.62 -3.34
C ARG A 206 -1.93 -11.15 -1.90
N SER A 207 -2.94 -11.60 -1.17
CA SER A 207 -2.92 -11.59 0.28
C SER A 207 -2.87 -13.00 0.84
N ARG A 208 -2.13 -13.16 1.95
CA ARG A 208 -2.05 -14.42 2.70
C ARG A 208 -2.32 -14.14 4.17
N LEU A 209 -3.16 -14.94 4.78
CA LEU A 209 -3.49 -14.85 6.19
C LEU A 209 -3.06 -16.12 6.92
N GLN A 210 -2.34 -15.93 8.02
CA GLN A 210 -2.07 -16.96 9.01
C GLN A 210 -2.91 -16.66 10.24
N LYS A 211 -3.91 -17.48 10.51
CA LYS A 211 -4.63 -17.44 11.77
C LYS A 211 -3.74 -17.96 12.89
N ALA A 212 -3.92 -17.45 14.11
CA ALA A 212 -3.10 -17.86 15.26
C ALA A 212 -3.04 -19.41 15.39
N GLY A 213 -1.82 -19.95 15.39
CA GLY A 213 -1.58 -21.41 15.49
C GLY A 213 -1.89 -22.22 14.23
N GLN A 214 -2.17 -21.59 13.09
CA GLN A 214 -2.45 -22.26 11.82
C GLN A 214 -1.38 -21.99 10.76
N SER A 215 -1.47 -22.69 9.64
CA SER A 215 -0.64 -22.41 8.46
C SER A 215 -1.10 -21.16 7.72
N MET A 216 -0.18 -20.57 6.97
CA MET A 216 -0.46 -19.43 6.07
C MET A 216 -1.31 -19.90 4.89
N ASN A 217 -2.42 -19.19 4.60
CA ASN A 217 -3.34 -19.50 3.51
C ASN A 217 -3.49 -18.31 2.57
N ILE A 218 -3.60 -18.55 1.26
CA ILE A 218 -3.91 -17.53 0.26
C ILE A 218 -5.37 -17.09 0.43
N MET A 219 -5.58 -15.79 0.54
CA MET A 219 -6.91 -15.20 0.68
C MET A 219 -7.36 -14.50 -0.60
N GLN A 220 -6.51 -13.68 -1.20
CA GLN A 220 -6.74 -13.02 -2.48
C GLN A 220 -5.60 -13.39 -3.43
N ASP A 221 -5.92 -13.63 -4.70
CA ASP A 221 -4.94 -13.91 -5.77
C ASP A 221 -5.51 -13.40 -7.09
N SER A 222 -4.86 -12.39 -7.67
CA SER A 222 -5.33 -11.70 -8.89
C SER A 222 -4.16 -11.00 -9.59
N SER A 223 -4.49 -10.16 -10.58
CA SER A 223 -3.52 -9.34 -11.30
C SER A 223 -4.00 -7.89 -11.37
N THR A 224 -3.07 -6.95 -11.35
CA THR A 224 -3.38 -5.53 -11.62
C THR A 224 -3.90 -5.28 -13.04
N HIS A 225 -3.73 -6.25 -13.94
CA HIS A 225 -4.36 -6.23 -15.26
C HIS A 225 -5.90 -6.17 -15.20
N ASP A 226 -6.50 -6.66 -14.11
CA ASP A 226 -7.94 -6.73 -13.91
C ASP A 226 -8.54 -5.44 -13.32
N LEU A 227 -7.73 -4.37 -13.17
CA LEU A 227 -8.22 -3.06 -12.75
C LEU A 227 -9.21 -2.48 -13.77
N ILE A 228 -10.39 -2.05 -13.30
CA ILE A 228 -11.42 -1.38 -14.12
C ILE A 228 -10.91 -0.01 -14.57
N PHE A 229 -10.39 0.78 -13.65
CA PHE A 229 -9.73 2.05 -13.92
C PHE A 229 -8.23 1.85 -13.69
N ASP A 230 -7.45 1.94 -14.74
CA ASP A 230 -6.00 1.77 -14.68
C ASP A 230 -5.30 2.96 -14.01
N ILE A 231 -4.02 2.78 -13.70
CA ILE A 231 -3.20 3.77 -12.98
C ILE A 231 -3.27 5.18 -13.62
N PRO A 232 -3.07 5.35 -14.95
CA PRO A 232 -3.19 6.66 -15.57
C PRO A 232 -4.56 7.30 -15.42
N THR A 233 -5.64 6.52 -15.57
CA THR A 233 -7.01 7.00 -15.38
C THR A 233 -7.27 7.49 -13.96
N LEU A 234 -6.77 6.78 -12.95
CA LEU A 234 -6.91 7.18 -11.55
C LEU A 234 -6.23 8.52 -11.27
N ILE A 235 -5.02 8.72 -11.78
CA ILE A 235 -4.24 9.96 -11.58
C ILE A 235 -4.91 11.12 -12.31
N GLU A 236 -5.31 10.93 -13.56
CA GLU A 236 -6.08 11.93 -14.32
C GLU A 236 -7.33 12.33 -13.55
N PHE A 237 -8.18 11.37 -13.15
CA PHE A 237 -9.42 11.64 -12.45
C PHE A 237 -9.22 12.37 -11.11
N LEU A 238 -8.28 11.91 -10.28
CA LEU A 238 -8.02 12.49 -8.96
C LEU A 238 -7.38 13.87 -9.04
N SER A 239 -6.68 14.21 -10.13
CA SER A 239 -6.03 15.50 -10.30
C SER A 239 -6.91 16.56 -10.99
N GLN A 240 -8.09 16.19 -11.50
CA GLN A 240 -9.02 17.15 -12.13
C GLN A 240 -9.43 18.23 -11.13
N ASP A 241 -9.05 19.47 -11.43
CA ASP A 241 -9.26 20.64 -10.59
C ASP A 241 -8.83 20.51 -9.11
N THR A 242 -8.11 19.45 -8.81
CA THR A 242 -7.62 19.08 -7.46
C THR A 242 -6.10 18.92 -7.50
N THR A 243 -5.40 19.49 -6.52
CA THR A 243 -3.96 19.29 -6.39
C THR A 243 -3.67 17.98 -5.69
N LEU A 244 -2.88 17.11 -6.32
CA LEU A 244 -2.26 15.93 -5.71
C LEU A 244 -0.82 16.31 -5.29
N PRO A 245 -0.56 16.51 -4.00
CA PRO A 245 0.80 16.82 -3.53
C PRO A 245 1.77 15.65 -3.75
N ALA A 246 3.05 15.94 -3.89
CA ALA A 246 4.08 14.90 -3.81
C ALA A 246 3.97 14.15 -2.48
N TRP A 247 4.31 12.83 -2.50
CA TRP A 247 4.14 11.88 -1.40
C TRP A 247 2.69 11.53 -1.03
N SER A 248 1.70 11.97 -1.81
CA SER A 248 0.34 11.42 -1.70
C SER A 248 0.32 9.95 -2.08
N VAL A 249 -0.58 9.20 -1.44
CA VAL A 249 -0.77 7.75 -1.65
C VAL A 249 -2.13 7.51 -2.30
N ILE A 250 -2.15 6.68 -3.34
CA ILE A 250 -3.38 6.20 -3.97
C ILE A 250 -3.38 4.68 -3.87
N LEU A 251 -4.29 4.12 -3.07
CA LEU A 251 -4.60 2.71 -3.00
C LEU A 251 -5.58 2.38 -4.13
N THR A 252 -5.21 1.46 -5.03
CA THR A 252 -5.86 1.32 -6.34
C THR A 252 -7.12 0.44 -6.36
N GLY A 253 -7.56 -0.03 -5.20
CA GLY A 253 -8.65 -1.00 -5.07
C GLY A 253 -8.15 -2.42 -4.88
N THR A 254 -9.03 -3.28 -4.36
CA THR A 254 -8.73 -4.65 -4.00
C THR A 254 -9.45 -5.66 -4.92
N PRO A 255 -8.82 -6.80 -5.25
CA PRO A 255 -9.49 -7.90 -5.94
C PRO A 255 -10.42 -8.70 -5.01
N SER A 256 -11.16 -9.66 -5.60
CA SER A 256 -11.99 -10.62 -4.86
C SER A 256 -11.19 -11.47 -3.85
N GLY A 257 -11.88 -12.05 -2.88
CA GLY A 257 -11.31 -12.91 -1.85
C GLY A 257 -11.15 -12.21 -0.50
N VAL A 258 -11.74 -11.02 -0.33
CA VAL A 258 -11.79 -10.32 0.97
C VAL A 258 -12.51 -11.17 2.03
N GLY A 259 -12.24 -10.88 3.29
CA GLY A 259 -12.69 -11.73 4.39
C GLY A 259 -14.21 -11.76 4.58
N TYR A 260 -14.88 -10.60 4.48
CA TYR A 260 -16.31 -10.51 4.80
C TYR A 260 -17.25 -11.19 3.80
N THR A 261 -16.79 -11.44 2.57
CA THR A 261 -17.58 -12.12 1.51
C THR A 261 -17.48 -13.64 1.59
N ARG A 262 -16.55 -14.17 2.38
CA ARG A 262 -16.33 -15.60 2.52
C ARG A 262 -17.46 -16.29 3.28
N ASN A 263 -17.60 -17.60 3.11
CA ASN A 263 -18.57 -18.42 3.82
C ASN A 263 -17.89 -19.62 4.50
N PRO A 264 -17.67 -19.60 5.84
CA PRO A 264 -17.99 -18.49 6.75
C PRO A 264 -17.05 -17.27 6.54
N PRO A 265 -17.49 -16.06 6.94
CA PRO A 265 -16.62 -14.88 6.88
C PRO A 265 -15.34 -15.03 7.71
N VAL A 266 -14.25 -14.42 7.23
CA VAL A 266 -12.93 -14.48 7.87
C VAL A 266 -12.45 -13.05 8.13
N PHE A 267 -12.24 -12.70 9.40
CA PHE A 267 -11.75 -11.37 9.82
C PHE A 267 -10.40 -11.48 10.50
N LEU A 268 -9.70 -10.34 10.58
CA LEU A 268 -8.45 -10.23 11.34
C LEU A 268 -8.75 -10.30 12.84
N GLU A 269 -7.94 -11.08 13.55
CA GLU A 269 -8.03 -11.27 14.99
C GLU A 269 -6.64 -11.21 15.62
N LYS A 270 -6.60 -10.96 16.94
CA LYS A 270 -5.35 -10.96 17.69
C LYS A 270 -4.56 -12.25 17.48
N GLY A 271 -3.27 -12.10 17.15
CA GLY A 271 -2.34 -13.22 16.94
C GLY A 271 -2.27 -13.67 15.49
N ASP A 272 -3.09 -13.12 14.59
CA ASP A 272 -2.99 -13.35 13.16
C ASP A 272 -1.76 -12.64 12.58
N ILE A 273 -1.31 -13.15 11.42
CA ILE A 273 -0.31 -12.49 10.58
C ILE A 273 -0.89 -12.35 9.18
N ILE A 274 -0.95 -11.12 8.68
CA ILE A 274 -1.36 -10.84 7.29
C ILE A 274 -0.14 -10.48 6.44
N GLN A 275 -0.08 -11.03 5.24
CA GLN A 275 0.92 -10.71 4.22
C GLN A 275 0.24 -10.19 2.97
N VAL A 276 0.79 -9.13 2.42
CA VAL A 276 0.47 -8.57 1.11
C VAL A 276 1.71 -8.72 0.23
N GLU A 277 1.55 -9.37 -0.92
CA GLU A 277 2.61 -9.63 -1.87
C GLU A 277 2.21 -9.10 -3.24
N ILE A 278 3.13 -8.38 -3.86
CA ILE A 278 3.00 -7.94 -5.25
C ILE A 278 4.32 -8.29 -5.96
N ASP A 279 4.21 -8.96 -7.09
CA ASP A 279 5.38 -9.40 -7.85
C ASP A 279 6.32 -8.21 -8.13
N GLY A 280 7.58 -8.36 -7.76
CA GLY A 280 8.60 -7.32 -7.91
C GLY A 280 8.67 -6.29 -6.77
N LEU A 281 7.62 -6.11 -5.97
CA LEU A 281 7.61 -5.13 -4.87
C LEU A 281 8.05 -5.74 -3.54
N GLY A 282 7.92 -7.06 -3.39
CA GLY A 282 8.24 -7.80 -2.19
C GLY A 282 7.01 -8.20 -1.37
N VAL A 283 7.23 -8.52 -0.10
CA VAL A 283 6.18 -8.99 0.81
C VAL A 283 6.09 -8.06 2.02
N LEU A 284 4.97 -7.40 2.16
CA LEU A 284 4.60 -6.62 3.33
C LEU A 284 3.95 -7.55 4.35
N THR A 285 4.49 -7.62 5.56
CA THR A 285 3.99 -8.50 6.63
C THR A 285 3.66 -7.69 7.87
N ASN A 286 2.47 -7.89 8.42
CA ASN A 286 2.02 -7.22 9.64
C ASN A 286 1.34 -8.22 10.58
N PRO A 287 1.73 -8.28 11.85
CA PRO A 287 0.99 -8.99 12.88
C PRO A 287 -0.24 -8.20 13.32
N VAL A 288 -1.22 -8.88 13.91
CA VAL A 288 -2.49 -8.29 14.38
C VAL A 288 -2.57 -8.36 15.90
N GLN A 289 -2.94 -7.25 16.53
CA GLN A 289 -3.11 -7.14 17.99
C GLN A 289 -4.40 -6.40 18.34
N ASN A 290 -4.83 -6.49 19.59
CA ASN A 290 -5.91 -5.62 20.10
C ASN A 290 -5.33 -4.23 20.40
N GLY A 291 -6.12 -3.17 20.11
CA GLY A 291 -5.81 -1.80 20.45
C GLY A 291 -6.22 -1.40 21.88
#